data_c501be8d2b9c924ed71c11604ce60fc5
#
_entry.id   c501be8d2b9c924ed71c11604ce60fc5
#
_cell.length_a   1.000
_cell.length_b   1.000
_cell.length_c   1.000
_cell.angle_alpha   90.00
_cell.angle_beta   90.00
_cell.angle_gamma   90.00
#
_symmetry.space_group_name_H-M   'P 1'
#
loop_
_entity.id
_entity.type
_entity.pdbx_description
1 polymer ?
#
loop_
_entity_poly.entity_id
_entity_poly.type
_entity_poly.pdbx_seq_one_letter_code
_entity_poly.pdbx_strand_id
1 'polypeptide(L)'
;VGLKDSYLYAFDFSLAPISKPVKMNNIFFEFGKWTLTAASEQGLNELVKLLNDNPNITIELSAHTDLVGNDADNKTLSLRRAQSVVDYLINHGIDSQRLTPVGYGEEKPVVVDEALHKQYPYLPKDQVLDEAFITTLSVDKQEVCNSLNRRTEFRVLKTTYNLY
;
A
#
# COMPACT_ATOMS: atom_id res chain seq x y z
N VAL A 1 -3.78 19.48 1.63
CA VAL A 1 -2.52 19.88 1.04
C VAL A 1 -1.41 19.42 1.94
N GLY A 2 -0.36 19.30 1.47
CA GLY A 2 0.76 19.16 2.29
C GLY A 2 1.76 18.17 1.85
N LEU A 3 2.50 17.72 2.81
CA LEU A 3 3.65 16.87 2.59
C LEU A 3 3.32 15.55 1.88
N LYS A 4 2.08 15.07 2.02
CA LYS A 4 1.67 13.81 1.38
C LYS A 4 1.67 13.92 -0.14
N ASP A 5 1.08 14.99 -0.66
CA ASP A 5 1.03 15.21 -2.10
C ASP A 5 2.42 15.48 -2.66
N SER A 6 3.21 16.26 -1.93
CA SER A 6 4.60 16.54 -2.28
C SER A 6 5.45 15.29 -2.31
N TYR A 7 5.18 14.33 -1.43
CA TYR A 7 5.93 13.08 -1.36
C TYR A 7 5.82 12.28 -2.65
N LEU A 8 4.59 12.10 -3.17
CA LEU A 8 4.39 11.34 -4.40
C LEU A 8 4.99 12.02 -5.62
N TYR A 9 4.82 13.34 -5.73
CA TYR A 9 5.31 14.09 -6.89
C TYR A 9 6.82 14.33 -6.87
N ALA A 10 7.44 14.35 -5.69
CA ALA A 10 8.87 14.50 -5.56
C ALA A 10 9.64 13.19 -5.82
N PHE A 11 8.93 12.06 -5.95
CA PHE A 11 9.56 10.75 -6.14
C PHE A 11 10.06 10.64 -7.58
N ASP A 12 11.39 10.52 -7.76
CA ASP A 12 12.00 10.36 -9.07
C ASP A 12 12.21 8.89 -9.40
N PHE A 13 11.31 8.34 -10.22
CA PHE A 13 11.33 6.93 -10.60
C PHE A 13 12.52 6.58 -11.49
N SER A 14 13.15 7.55 -12.15
CA SER A 14 14.33 7.28 -12.96
C SER A 14 15.55 6.91 -12.11
N LEU A 15 15.58 7.36 -10.87
CA LEU A 15 16.66 7.11 -9.90
C LEU A 15 16.28 6.09 -8.83
N ALA A 16 15.01 5.71 -8.74
CA ALA A 16 14.51 4.86 -7.65
C ALA A 16 14.94 3.40 -7.84
N PRO A 17 15.28 2.71 -6.76
CA PRO A 17 15.40 1.25 -6.82
C PRO A 17 14.06 0.62 -7.17
N ILE A 18 14.06 -0.38 -8.08
CA ILE A 18 12.85 -1.07 -8.55
C ILE A 18 12.35 -1.97 -7.46
N SER A 19 12.53 -2.05 -6.34
CA SER A 19 12.05 -3.04 -5.38
C SER A 19 11.45 -2.48 -4.11
N LYS A 20 11.56 -1.17 -3.91
CA LYS A 20 11.14 -0.57 -2.65
C LYS A 20 9.67 -0.14 -2.71
N PRO A 21 8.78 -0.71 -1.86
CA PRO A 21 7.38 -0.33 -1.84
C PRO A 21 7.17 1.09 -1.33
N VAL A 22 6.14 1.74 -1.87
CA VAL A 22 5.67 3.04 -1.42
C VAL A 22 4.28 2.88 -0.85
N LYS A 23 4.08 3.29 0.41
CA LYS A 23 2.78 3.24 1.05
C LYS A 23 1.86 4.33 0.49
N MET A 24 0.61 3.95 0.22
CA MET A 24 -0.44 4.87 -0.20
C MET A 24 -1.29 5.25 1.00
N ASN A 25 -1.34 6.53 1.33
CA ASN A 25 -1.97 6.98 2.58
C ASN A 25 -3.47 7.22 2.50
N ASN A 26 -4.03 7.36 1.30
CA ASN A 26 -5.41 7.81 1.11
C ASN A 26 -6.26 6.79 0.36
N ILE A 27 -6.00 5.50 0.57
CA ILE A 27 -6.80 4.43 -0.02
C ILE A 27 -7.53 3.70 1.11
N PHE A 28 -8.85 3.72 1.06
CA PHE A 28 -9.71 3.17 2.10
C PHE A 28 -10.76 2.25 1.51
N PHE A 29 -11.05 1.15 2.21
CA PHE A 29 -12.07 0.19 1.82
C PHE A 29 -13.17 0.13 2.89
N GLU A 30 -14.37 -0.25 2.49
CA GLU A 30 -15.41 -0.57 3.45
C GLU A 30 -14.99 -1.77 4.31
N PHE A 31 -15.40 -1.76 5.58
CA PHE A 31 -15.02 -2.80 6.54
C PHE A 31 -15.34 -4.20 6.00
N GLY A 32 -14.33 -5.06 6.04
CA GLY A 32 -14.46 -6.45 5.59
C GLY A 32 -14.73 -6.65 4.11
N LYS A 33 -14.71 -5.58 3.33
CA LYS A 33 -15.02 -5.61 1.89
C LYS A 33 -13.85 -5.09 1.06
N TRP A 34 -13.97 -5.22 -0.24
CA TRP A 34 -13.02 -4.69 -1.20
C TRP A 34 -13.58 -3.48 -1.98
N THR A 35 -14.70 -2.96 -1.54
CA THR A 35 -15.30 -1.76 -2.12
C THR A 35 -14.52 -0.53 -1.67
N LEU A 36 -14.05 0.25 -2.64
CA LEU A 36 -13.36 1.51 -2.37
C LEU A 36 -14.35 2.55 -1.87
N THR A 37 -13.96 3.30 -0.85
CA THR A 37 -14.79 4.38 -0.31
C THR A 37 -14.65 5.65 -1.16
N ALA A 38 -15.62 6.56 -1.04
CA ALA A 38 -15.55 7.87 -1.70
C ALA A 38 -14.32 8.66 -1.23
N ALA A 39 -13.90 8.49 0.01
CA ALA A 39 -12.70 9.14 0.54
C ALA A 39 -11.41 8.71 -0.17
N SER A 40 -11.42 7.57 -0.88
CA SER A 40 -10.26 7.07 -1.64
C SER A 40 -10.06 7.80 -2.97
N GLU A 41 -11.06 8.51 -3.46
CA GLU A 41 -11.02 9.09 -4.82
C GLU A 41 -9.82 10.00 -5.02
N GLN A 42 -9.52 10.84 -4.04
CA GLN A 42 -8.36 11.75 -4.13
C GLN A 42 -7.06 10.96 -4.26
N GLY A 43 -6.83 9.98 -3.41
CA GLY A 43 -5.62 9.15 -3.46
C GLY A 43 -5.50 8.36 -4.74
N LEU A 44 -6.62 7.84 -5.24
CA LEU A 44 -6.66 7.12 -6.51
C LEU A 44 -6.35 8.03 -7.69
N ASN A 45 -6.90 9.25 -7.70
CA ASN A 45 -6.62 10.22 -8.76
C ASN A 45 -5.17 10.70 -8.75
N GLU A 46 -4.57 10.81 -7.58
CA GLU A 46 -3.12 11.09 -7.46
C GLU A 46 -2.29 9.98 -8.09
N LEU A 47 -2.68 8.72 -7.89
CA LEU A 47 -2.00 7.59 -8.50
C LEU A 47 -2.18 7.57 -10.02
N VAL A 48 -3.38 7.87 -10.51
CA VAL A 48 -3.63 8.03 -11.95
C VAL A 48 -2.69 9.08 -12.53
N LYS A 49 -2.59 10.24 -11.89
CA LYS A 49 -1.70 11.31 -12.34
C LYS A 49 -0.24 10.89 -12.33
N LEU A 50 0.19 10.23 -11.28
CA LEU A 50 1.56 9.72 -11.16
C LEU A 50 1.89 8.77 -12.32
N LEU A 51 0.98 7.86 -12.65
CA LEU A 51 1.18 6.90 -13.74
C LEU A 51 1.16 7.58 -15.10
N ASN A 52 0.32 8.61 -15.29
CA ASN A 52 0.31 9.39 -16.52
C ASN A 52 1.57 10.23 -16.68
N ASP A 53 2.09 10.78 -15.59
CA ASP A 53 3.32 11.57 -15.60
C ASP A 53 4.56 10.67 -15.79
N ASN A 54 4.43 9.38 -15.54
CA ASN A 54 5.52 8.40 -15.67
C ASN A 54 5.07 7.23 -16.56
N PRO A 55 4.90 7.46 -17.88
CA PRO A 55 4.26 6.49 -18.77
C PRO A 55 5.06 5.21 -18.99
N ASN A 56 6.32 5.18 -18.60
CA ASN A 56 7.20 4.03 -18.84
C ASN A 56 7.33 3.10 -17.64
N ILE A 57 6.63 3.38 -16.53
CA ILE A 57 6.70 2.48 -15.38
C ILE A 57 5.59 1.45 -15.40
N THR A 58 5.91 0.26 -14.92
CA THR A 58 4.93 -0.73 -14.49
C THR A 58 5.02 -0.89 -12.99
N ILE A 59 3.90 -1.14 -12.34
CA ILE A 59 3.85 -1.24 -10.90
C ILE A 59 3.20 -2.54 -10.44
N GLU A 60 3.65 -3.03 -9.28
CA GLU A 60 2.90 -3.97 -8.46
C GLU A 60 2.05 -3.15 -7.50
N LEU A 61 0.78 -3.45 -7.45
CA LEU A 61 -0.14 -2.83 -6.50
C LEU A 61 -0.53 -3.88 -5.49
N SER A 62 -0.13 -3.68 -4.25
CA SER A 62 -0.30 -4.68 -3.20
C SER A 62 -1.21 -4.18 -2.09
N ALA A 63 -2.00 -5.10 -1.55
CA ALA A 63 -2.81 -4.85 -0.37
C ALA A 63 -2.42 -5.81 0.74
N HIS A 64 -2.52 -5.33 1.95
CA HIS A 64 -2.10 -6.03 3.16
C HIS A 64 -3.19 -5.94 4.21
N THR A 65 -3.38 -7.02 4.97
CA THR A 65 -4.32 -7.07 6.09
C THR A 65 -3.57 -7.05 7.41
N ASP A 66 -4.32 -6.86 8.50
CA ASP A 66 -3.80 -7.16 9.81
C ASP A 66 -3.77 -8.67 10.06
N LEU A 67 -3.38 -9.06 11.26
CA LEU A 67 -3.22 -10.47 11.65
C LEU A 67 -4.51 -11.08 12.23
N VAL A 68 -5.61 -10.33 12.23
CA VAL A 68 -6.88 -10.78 12.77
C VAL A 68 -7.61 -11.62 11.73
N GLY A 69 -8.13 -12.76 12.16
CA GLY A 69 -8.93 -13.63 11.31
C GLY A 69 -8.12 -14.73 10.62
N ASN A 70 -8.74 -15.33 9.62
CA ASN A 70 -8.20 -16.48 8.90
C ASN A 70 -7.22 -16.03 7.82
N ASP A 71 -6.08 -16.70 7.74
CA ASP A 71 -5.00 -16.43 6.80
C ASP A 71 -5.46 -16.48 5.34
N ALA A 72 -6.18 -17.54 4.99
CA ALA A 72 -6.67 -17.72 3.62
C ALA A 72 -7.70 -16.65 3.24
N ASP A 73 -8.57 -16.27 4.17
CA ASP A 73 -9.57 -15.22 3.94
C ASP A 73 -8.89 -13.85 3.79
N ASN A 74 -7.87 -13.57 4.60
CA ASN A 74 -7.09 -12.35 4.50
C ASN A 74 -6.34 -12.26 3.17
N LYS A 75 -5.80 -13.38 2.71
CA LYS A 75 -5.14 -13.46 1.40
C LYS A 75 -6.12 -13.12 0.28
N THR A 76 -7.30 -13.72 0.29
CA THR A 76 -8.33 -13.48 -0.70
C THR A 76 -8.84 -12.03 -0.65
N LEU A 77 -9.12 -11.51 0.55
CA LEU A 77 -9.58 -10.15 0.72
C LEU A 77 -8.57 -9.14 0.19
N SER A 78 -7.30 -9.32 0.52
CA SER A 78 -6.25 -8.42 0.07
C SER A 78 -6.09 -8.44 -1.45
N LEU A 79 -6.17 -9.62 -2.08
CA LEU A 79 -6.11 -9.70 -3.53
C LEU A 79 -7.28 -8.96 -4.18
N ARG A 80 -8.50 -9.13 -3.66
CA ARG A 80 -9.68 -8.42 -4.17
C ARG A 80 -9.57 -6.91 -3.98
N ARG A 81 -8.98 -6.46 -2.88
CA ARG A 81 -8.72 -5.04 -2.64
C ARG A 81 -7.71 -4.47 -3.64
N ALA A 82 -6.61 -5.18 -3.87
CA ALA A 82 -5.63 -4.79 -4.89
C ALA A 82 -6.28 -4.72 -6.27
N GLN A 83 -7.12 -5.71 -6.60
CA GLN A 83 -7.83 -5.74 -7.89
C GLN A 83 -8.79 -4.56 -8.02
N SER A 84 -9.46 -4.16 -6.96
CA SER A 84 -10.37 -2.99 -6.99
C SER A 84 -9.61 -1.71 -7.35
N VAL A 85 -8.40 -1.53 -6.82
CA VAL A 85 -7.56 -0.38 -7.17
C VAL A 85 -7.13 -0.47 -8.63
N VAL A 86 -6.68 -1.63 -9.08
CA VAL A 86 -6.30 -1.84 -10.49
C VAL A 86 -7.47 -1.54 -11.42
N ASP A 87 -8.66 -2.03 -11.09
CA ASP A 87 -9.86 -1.77 -11.91
C ASP A 87 -10.17 -0.27 -12.01
N TYR A 88 -10.03 0.46 -10.91
CA TYR A 88 -10.19 1.91 -10.92
C TYR A 88 -9.20 2.57 -11.89
N LEU A 89 -7.93 2.17 -11.84
CA LEU A 89 -6.89 2.71 -12.70
C LEU A 89 -7.15 2.40 -14.17
N ILE A 90 -7.58 1.18 -14.47
CA ILE A 90 -7.93 0.78 -15.84
C ILE A 90 -9.10 1.63 -16.36
N ASN A 91 -10.12 1.83 -15.53
CA ASN A 91 -11.28 2.65 -15.89
C ASN A 91 -10.92 4.12 -16.11
N HIS A 92 -9.77 4.57 -15.62
CA HIS A 92 -9.26 5.93 -15.80
C HIS A 92 -8.14 6.00 -16.85
N GLY A 93 -8.04 4.99 -17.69
CA GLY A 93 -7.18 5.05 -18.88
C GLY A 93 -5.77 4.46 -18.72
N ILE A 94 -5.47 3.84 -17.60
CA ILE A 94 -4.17 3.19 -17.42
C ILE A 94 -4.22 1.79 -18.06
N ASP A 95 -3.20 1.47 -18.86
CA ASP A 95 -3.10 0.17 -19.52
C ASP A 95 -2.94 -0.95 -18.46
N SER A 96 -3.75 -1.99 -18.58
CA SER A 96 -3.72 -3.13 -17.66
C SER A 96 -2.36 -3.84 -17.61
N GLN A 97 -1.59 -3.80 -18.69
CA GLN A 97 -0.27 -4.40 -18.74
C GLN A 97 0.76 -3.70 -17.85
N ARG A 98 0.45 -2.48 -17.40
CA ARG A 98 1.30 -1.73 -16.49
C ARG A 98 1.03 -2.04 -15.01
N LEU A 99 0.01 -2.85 -14.72
CA LEU A 99 -0.52 -3.01 -13.38
C LEU A 99 -0.55 -4.50 -13.00
N THR A 100 0.03 -4.85 -11.86
CA THR A 100 0.00 -6.19 -11.32
C THR A 100 -0.58 -6.17 -9.91
N PRO A 101 -1.82 -6.65 -9.70
CA PRO A 101 -2.39 -6.72 -8.35
C PRO A 101 -1.81 -7.90 -7.57
N VAL A 102 -1.48 -7.68 -6.31
CA VAL A 102 -1.01 -8.74 -5.41
C VAL A 102 -1.68 -8.57 -4.04
N GLY A 103 -2.23 -9.65 -3.52
CA GLY A 103 -2.73 -9.71 -2.16
C GLY A 103 -1.75 -10.47 -1.30
N TYR A 104 -1.09 -9.79 -0.37
CA TYR A 104 -0.16 -10.42 0.56
C TYR A 104 -0.84 -10.92 1.84
N GLY A 105 -2.11 -10.55 2.06
CA GLY A 105 -2.78 -10.90 3.31
C GLY A 105 -1.97 -10.37 4.50
N GLU A 106 -1.72 -11.23 5.46
CA GLU A 106 -0.95 -10.90 6.66
C GLU A 106 0.54 -11.29 6.56
N GLU A 107 0.99 -11.74 5.39
CA GLU A 107 2.33 -12.33 5.21
C GLU A 107 3.47 -11.33 5.34
N LYS A 108 3.20 -10.04 5.16
CA LYS A 108 4.23 -8.99 5.20
C LYS A 108 3.88 -7.91 6.21
N PRO A 109 4.03 -8.17 7.50
CA PRO A 109 3.82 -7.13 8.51
C PRO A 109 4.77 -5.96 8.31
N VAL A 110 4.34 -4.79 8.77
CA VAL A 110 5.17 -3.58 8.75
C VAL A 110 6.43 -3.81 9.58
N VAL A 111 7.56 -3.31 9.08
CA VAL A 111 8.79 -3.17 9.84
C VAL A 111 8.90 -1.71 10.26
N VAL A 112 9.08 -1.45 11.55
CA VAL A 112 9.12 -0.09 12.09
C VAL A 112 10.36 0.63 11.61
N ASP A 113 10.15 1.74 10.89
CA ASP A 113 11.22 2.63 10.48
C ASP A 113 11.40 3.76 11.51
N GLU A 114 12.32 4.66 11.23
CA GLU A 114 12.61 5.78 12.13
C GLU A 114 11.40 6.72 12.29
N ALA A 115 10.67 6.98 11.23
CA ALA A 115 9.49 7.85 11.25
C ALA A 115 8.38 7.25 12.12
N LEU A 116 8.12 5.95 12.00
CA LEU A 116 7.14 5.26 12.84
C LEU A 116 7.58 5.23 14.31
N HIS A 117 8.86 5.01 14.56
CA HIS A 117 9.39 5.04 15.92
C HIS A 117 9.22 6.41 16.56
N LYS A 118 9.43 7.48 15.81
CA LYS A 118 9.19 8.84 16.30
C LYS A 118 7.73 9.11 16.61
N GLN A 119 6.84 8.62 15.75
CA GLN A 119 5.39 8.78 15.93
C GLN A 119 4.86 7.94 17.09
N TYR A 120 5.36 6.72 17.21
CA TYR A 120 4.99 5.76 18.25
C TYR A 120 6.24 5.25 18.98
N PRO A 121 6.73 5.98 20.01
CA PRO A 121 7.99 5.62 20.67
C PRO A 121 8.03 4.23 21.29
N TYR A 122 6.85 3.64 21.58
CA TYR A 122 6.78 2.27 22.12
C TYR A 122 7.01 1.22 21.03
N LEU A 123 7.08 1.59 19.77
CA LEU A 123 7.45 0.70 18.67
C LEU A 123 8.95 0.85 18.42
N PRO A 124 9.76 -0.18 18.77
CA PRO A 124 11.21 -0.10 18.52
C PRO A 124 11.52 -0.05 17.03
N LYS A 125 12.55 0.69 16.68
CA LYS A 125 13.04 0.71 15.30
C LYS A 125 13.45 -0.71 14.88
N ASP A 126 13.15 -1.06 13.62
CA ASP A 126 13.40 -2.38 13.01
C ASP A 126 12.54 -3.52 13.58
N GLN A 127 11.58 -3.22 14.45
CA GLN A 127 10.65 -4.22 14.97
C GLN A 127 9.65 -4.61 13.87
N VAL A 128 9.48 -5.91 13.67
CA VAL A 128 8.42 -6.46 12.81
C VAL A 128 7.13 -6.48 13.62
N LEU A 129 6.06 -5.92 13.07
CA LEU A 129 4.74 -5.88 13.73
C LEU A 129 3.99 -7.19 13.49
N ASP A 130 4.58 -8.29 13.95
CA ASP A 130 4.02 -9.63 13.87
C ASP A 130 3.19 -9.97 15.11
N GLU A 131 2.55 -11.13 15.09
CA GLU A 131 1.70 -11.57 16.20
C GLU A 131 2.46 -11.66 17.51
N ALA A 132 3.68 -12.18 17.48
CA ALA A 132 4.48 -12.35 18.69
C ALA A 132 4.76 -11.03 19.38
N PHE A 133 5.03 -9.98 18.62
CA PHE A 133 5.25 -8.64 19.18
C PHE A 133 3.94 -7.98 19.61
N ILE A 134 2.92 -8.01 18.73
CA ILE A 134 1.65 -7.30 18.98
C ILE A 134 0.98 -7.81 20.26
N THR A 135 1.00 -9.11 20.51
CA THR A 135 0.38 -9.70 21.71
C THR A 135 1.02 -9.25 23.01
N THR A 136 2.22 -8.69 22.99
CA THR A 136 2.88 -8.14 24.18
C THR A 136 2.35 -6.76 24.58
N LEU A 137 1.57 -6.12 23.70
CA LEU A 137 1.11 -4.74 23.87
C LEU A 137 -0.27 -4.68 24.51
N SER A 138 -0.62 -3.50 25.04
CA SER A 138 -1.99 -3.22 25.45
C SER A 138 -2.96 -3.23 24.27
N VAL A 139 -4.24 -3.41 24.55
CA VAL A 139 -5.28 -3.50 23.50
C VAL A 139 -5.24 -2.27 22.57
N ASP A 140 -5.11 -1.07 23.12
CA ASP A 140 -5.05 0.16 22.32
C ASP A 140 -3.84 0.18 21.39
N LYS A 141 -2.69 -0.26 21.90
CA LYS A 141 -1.46 -0.32 21.09
C LYS A 141 -1.50 -1.44 20.06
N GLN A 142 -2.17 -2.54 20.37
CA GLN A 142 -2.42 -3.61 19.38
C GLN A 142 -3.20 -3.07 18.19
N GLU A 143 -4.25 -2.25 18.43
CA GLU A 143 -5.03 -1.68 17.34
C GLU A 143 -4.21 -0.71 16.49
N VAL A 144 -3.30 0.04 17.07
CA VAL A 144 -2.35 0.85 16.30
C VAL A 144 -1.55 -0.02 15.35
N CYS A 145 -0.99 -1.12 15.83
CA CYS A 145 -0.22 -2.05 14.99
C CYS A 145 -1.09 -2.67 13.89
N ASN A 146 -2.30 -3.07 14.23
CA ASN A 146 -3.23 -3.65 13.27
C ASN A 146 -3.57 -2.63 12.17
N SER A 147 -3.82 -1.37 12.54
CA SER A 147 -4.11 -0.33 11.56
C SER A 147 -2.92 -0.04 10.65
N LEU A 148 -1.71 -0.12 11.17
CA LEU A 148 -0.50 0.04 10.37
C LEU A 148 -0.32 -1.10 9.37
N ASN A 149 -0.65 -2.31 9.76
CA ASN A 149 -0.58 -3.48 8.87
C ASN A 149 -1.64 -3.44 7.77
N ARG A 150 -2.81 -2.88 8.01
CA ARG A 150 -3.85 -2.69 6.99
C ARG A 150 -3.46 -1.54 6.07
N ARG A 151 -2.88 -1.87 4.91
CA ARG A 151 -2.36 -0.85 4.00
C ARG A 151 -2.38 -1.29 2.55
N THR A 152 -2.30 -0.31 1.67
CA THR A 152 -2.08 -0.50 0.24
C THR A 152 -0.74 0.13 -0.12
N GLU A 153 0.04 -0.57 -0.94
CA GLU A 153 1.35 -0.13 -1.39
C GLU A 153 1.47 -0.31 -2.89
N PHE A 154 2.36 0.44 -3.53
CA PHE A 154 2.81 0.12 -4.87
C PHE A 154 4.34 0.08 -4.89
N ARG A 155 4.89 -0.71 -5.81
CA ARG A 155 6.33 -0.65 -6.11
C ARG A 155 6.55 -0.73 -7.60
N VAL A 156 7.59 -0.06 -8.06
CA VAL A 156 7.93 -0.02 -9.48
C VAL A 156 8.61 -1.33 -9.86
N LEU A 157 8.11 -1.98 -10.92
CA LEU A 157 8.66 -3.23 -11.45
C LEU A 157 9.60 -2.97 -12.64
N LYS A 158 9.20 -2.05 -13.52
CA LYS A 158 9.98 -1.67 -14.70
C LYS A 158 9.88 -0.16 -14.91
N THR A 159 10.91 0.40 -15.52
CA THR A 159 10.94 1.80 -15.95
C THR A 159 11.08 1.91 -17.48
N THR A 160 10.91 0.80 -18.20
CA THR A 160 11.16 0.70 -19.65
C THR A 160 9.92 0.28 -20.44
N TYR A 161 8.73 0.41 -19.87
CA TYR A 161 7.49 0.05 -20.55
C TYR A 161 7.33 0.89 -21.83
N ASN A 162 7.04 0.22 -22.94
CA ASN A 162 6.86 0.84 -24.25
C ASN A 162 8.05 1.65 -24.78
N LEU A 163 9.26 1.43 -24.28
CA LEU A 163 10.46 2.06 -24.85
C LEU A 163 10.99 1.31 -26.06
N TYR A 164 10.59 0.06 -26.24
CA TYR A 164 11.05 -0.82 -27.32
C TYR A 164 9.88 -1.48 -28.04
#